data_7b6bb0e19702f1c1e9c085a4aef418d1
#
_entry.id   7b6bb0e19702f1c1e9c085a4aef418d1
#
_cell.length_a   1.000
_cell.length_b   1.000
_cell.length_c   1.000
_cell.angle_alpha   90.00
_cell.angle_beta   90.00
_cell.angle_gamma   90.00
#
_symmetry.space_group_name_H-M   'P 1'
#
loop_
_entity.id
_entity.type
_entity.pdbx_description
1 polymer ?
#
loop_
_entity_poly.entity_id
_entity_poly.type
_entity_poly.pdbx_seq_one_letter_code
_entity_poly.pdbx_strand_id
1 'polypeptide(L)'
;MTEGRLTVADFQSISSKRKIVSLTAYTAPVAMALDPYCDMLLVGDSVAMVLYGMQGTQGADLEMMIRHGKAVMSHSSQAMVIVDLPHGTYEHSVELAVQSSKTVIEKTGACGVKLEGGVSISPQIKAITSAGIPVLGHIGLLPQKFSQTSEFRITGKDASEAEQLQKDADAVTNA
;
A
#
# COMPACT_ATOMS: atom_id res chain seq x y z
N MET A 1 -20.24 -1.84 17.28
CA MET A 1 -19.31 -2.43 16.30
C MET A 1 -20.05 -2.49 14.99
N THR A 2 -19.55 -1.86 13.95
CA THR A 2 -20.16 -1.94 12.60
C THR A 2 -20.07 -3.39 12.14
N GLU A 3 -21.21 -4.00 11.80
CA GLU A 3 -21.22 -5.31 11.15
C GLU A 3 -20.67 -5.12 9.73
N GLY A 4 -19.40 -5.46 9.51
CA GLY A 4 -18.77 -5.41 8.20
C GLY A 4 -17.36 -4.81 8.22
N ARG A 5 -16.68 -4.92 7.09
CA ARG A 5 -15.34 -4.38 6.86
C ARG A 5 -15.37 -2.85 6.84
N LEU A 6 -14.38 -2.21 7.46
CA LEU A 6 -14.20 -0.76 7.41
C LEU A 6 -14.08 -0.27 5.97
N THR A 7 -14.85 0.75 5.66
CA THR A 7 -14.78 1.49 4.40
C THR A 7 -13.73 2.60 4.48
N VAL A 8 -13.38 3.21 3.34
CA VAL A 8 -12.50 4.39 3.30
C VAL A 8 -13.10 5.55 4.11
N ALA A 9 -14.41 5.76 4.03
CA ALA A 9 -15.09 6.81 4.81
C ALA A 9 -15.01 6.56 6.32
N ASP A 10 -15.18 5.30 6.76
CA ASP A 10 -15.01 4.92 8.15
C ASP A 10 -13.55 5.17 8.60
N PHE A 11 -12.58 4.77 7.80
CA PHE A 11 -11.16 4.95 8.07
C PHE A 11 -10.81 6.45 8.23
N GLN A 12 -11.27 7.29 7.32
CA GLN A 12 -11.09 8.74 7.40
C GLN A 12 -11.75 9.34 8.65
N SER A 13 -12.97 8.91 8.99
CA SER A 13 -13.66 9.34 10.21
C SER A 13 -12.91 8.91 11.48
N ILE A 14 -12.34 7.71 11.51
CA ILE A 14 -11.55 7.22 12.64
C ILE A 14 -10.27 8.05 12.79
N SER A 15 -9.57 8.32 11.69
CA SER A 15 -8.29 9.05 11.69
C SER A 15 -8.40 10.47 12.26
N SER A 16 -9.58 11.09 12.16
CA SER A 16 -9.85 12.40 12.76
C SER A 16 -10.08 12.35 14.28
N LYS A 17 -10.34 11.18 14.86
CA LYS A 17 -10.73 11.01 16.27
C LYS A 17 -9.64 10.33 17.12
N ARG A 18 -8.89 9.41 16.51
CA ARG A 18 -7.82 8.67 17.18
C ARG A 18 -6.77 8.19 16.17
N LYS A 19 -5.66 7.70 16.69
CA LYS A 19 -4.63 7.08 15.85
C LYS A 19 -5.16 5.79 15.21
N ILE A 20 -4.75 5.57 13.96
CA ILE A 20 -5.02 4.36 13.19
C ILE A 20 -4.07 3.26 13.62
N VAL A 21 -4.59 2.06 13.81
CA VAL A 21 -3.80 0.85 14.02
C VAL A 21 -3.68 0.11 12.69
N SER A 22 -2.47 0.09 12.14
CA SER A 22 -2.16 -0.61 10.88
C SER A 22 -1.04 -1.61 11.11
N LEU A 23 -1.27 -2.86 10.72
CA LEU A 23 -0.28 -3.93 10.80
C LEU A 23 -0.18 -4.68 9.46
N THR A 24 1.00 -5.25 9.21
CA THR A 24 1.25 -6.08 8.03
C THR A 24 0.72 -7.49 8.24
N ALA A 25 0.04 -8.04 7.23
CA ALA A 25 -0.41 -9.42 7.20
C ALA A 25 -0.17 -10.02 5.82
N TYR A 26 0.39 -11.24 5.79
CA TYR A 26 0.68 -11.94 4.52
C TYR A 26 -0.05 -13.30 4.43
N THR A 27 -0.56 -13.81 5.52
CA THR A 27 -1.12 -15.18 5.60
C THR A 27 -2.46 -15.19 6.31
N ALA A 28 -3.27 -16.19 6.02
CA ALA A 28 -4.57 -16.39 6.64
C ALA A 28 -4.52 -16.43 8.19
N PRO A 29 -3.62 -17.20 8.85
CA PRO A 29 -3.57 -17.22 10.31
C PRO A 29 -3.21 -15.86 10.91
N VAL A 30 -2.31 -15.10 10.28
CA VAL A 30 -1.93 -13.75 10.75
C VAL A 30 -3.09 -12.79 10.56
N ALA A 31 -3.78 -12.83 9.41
CA ALA A 31 -4.97 -12.01 9.17
C ALA A 31 -6.05 -12.25 10.22
N MET A 32 -6.39 -13.51 10.50
CA MET A 32 -7.36 -13.89 11.54
C MET A 32 -6.99 -13.35 12.93
N ALA A 33 -5.71 -13.45 13.28
CA ALA A 33 -5.24 -13.03 14.60
C ALA A 33 -5.26 -11.50 14.77
N LEU A 34 -5.02 -10.75 13.69
CA LEU A 34 -4.88 -9.29 13.74
C LEU A 34 -6.18 -8.53 13.45
N ASP A 35 -7.08 -9.11 12.65
CA ASP A 35 -8.30 -8.44 12.15
C ASP A 35 -9.15 -7.77 13.25
N PRO A 36 -9.37 -8.39 14.44
CA PRO A 36 -10.15 -7.74 15.50
C PRO A 36 -9.49 -6.54 16.17
N TYR A 37 -8.20 -6.33 15.94
CA TYR A 37 -7.38 -5.33 16.65
C TYR A 37 -6.84 -4.22 15.75
N CYS A 38 -7.07 -4.33 14.44
CA CYS A 38 -6.54 -3.39 13.45
C CYS A 38 -7.65 -2.63 12.75
N ASP A 39 -7.34 -1.39 12.36
CA ASP A 39 -8.17 -0.63 11.43
C ASP A 39 -7.80 -0.95 9.98
N MET A 40 -6.54 -1.31 9.75
CA MET A 40 -6.02 -1.66 8.43
C MET A 40 -5.03 -2.82 8.50
N LEU A 41 -5.16 -3.76 7.58
CA LEU A 41 -4.17 -4.80 7.29
C LEU A 41 -3.49 -4.46 5.96
N LEU A 42 -2.17 -4.40 5.98
CA LEU A 42 -1.34 -4.14 4.80
C LEU A 42 -0.75 -5.44 4.28
N VAL A 43 -1.07 -5.79 3.05
CA VAL A 43 -0.36 -6.83 2.30
C VAL A 43 0.80 -6.17 1.57
N GLY A 44 1.95 -6.07 2.25
CA GLY A 44 3.12 -5.37 1.76
C GLY A 44 3.99 -6.21 0.83
N ASP A 45 4.66 -5.58 -0.13
CA ASP A 45 5.65 -6.23 -1.01
C ASP A 45 6.91 -6.70 -0.25
N SER A 46 7.10 -6.21 0.98
CA SER A 46 8.05 -6.77 1.94
C SER A 46 7.84 -8.28 2.24
N VAL A 47 6.72 -8.86 1.81
CA VAL A 47 6.51 -10.31 1.78
C VAL A 47 7.65 -11.05 1.09
N ALA A 48 8.22 -10.48 0.02
CA ALA A 48 9.39 -11.04 -0.67
C ALA A 48 10.58 -11.25 0.29
N MET A 49 10.84 -10.28 1.14
CA MET A 49 11.91 -10.35 2.13
C MET A 49 11.54 -11.24 3.32
N VAL A 50 10.33 -11.04 3.88
CA VAL A 50 9.93 -11.62 5.17
C VAL A 50 9.60 -13.11 5.05
N LEU A 51 8.88 -13.53 4.01
CA LEU A 51 8.46 -14.92 3.84
C LEU A 51 9.33 -15.71 2.84
N TYR A 52 9.89 -15.03 1.84
CA TYR A 52 10.66 -15.70 0.78
C TYR A 52 12.16 -15.52 0.91
N GLY A 53 12.65 -14.73 1.88
CA GLY A 53 14.06 -14.52 2.13
C GLY A 53 14.79 -13.78 1.00
N MET A 54 14.06 -13.07 0.16
CA MET A 54 14.65 -12.27 -0.92
C MET A 54 15.35 -11.04 -0.35
N GLN A 55 16.32 -10.49 -1.07
CA GLN A 55 17.14 -9.39 -0.56
C GLN A 55 16.46 -8.02 -0.60
N GLY A 56 15.34 -7.88 -1.31
CA GLY A 56 14.59 -6.64 -1.42
C GLY A 56 13.14 -6.86 -1.84
N THR A 57 12.36 -5.80 -1.74
CA THR A 57 10.94 -5.82 -2.15
C THR A 57 10.76 -5.97 -3.65
N GLN A 58 11.79 -5.64 -4.45
CA GLN A 58 11.77 -5.80 -5.91
C GLN A 58 11.63 -7.26 -6.39
N GLY A 59 11.80 -8.23 -5.49
CA GLY A 59 11.53 -9.65 -5.77
C GLY A 59 10.05 -10.01 -5.78
N ALA A 60 9.17 -9.13 -5.31
CA ALA A 60 7.73 -9.35 -5.39
C ALA A 60 7.22 -9.12 -6.81
N ASP A 61 6.30 -9.96 -7.26
CA ASP A 61 5.54 -9.77 -8.49
C ASP A 61 4.03 -9.62 -8.20
N LEU A 62 3.27 -9.22 -9.21
CA LEU A 62 1.84 -8.98 -9.07
C LEU A 62 1.06 -10.24 -8.67
N GLU A 63 1.49 -11.41 -9.15
CA GLU A 63 0.83 -12.68 -8.83
C GLU A 63 1.07 -13.07 -7.36
N MET A 64 2.28 -12.85 -6.84
CA MET A 64 2.59 -13.02 -5.42
C MET A 64 1.68 -12.13 -4.56
N MET A 65 1.57 -10.85 -4.89
CA MET A 65 0.72 -9.92 -4.16
C MET A 65 -0.76 -10.32 -4.20
N ILE A 66 -1.24 -10.81 -5.32
CA ILE A 66 -2.60 -11.32 -5.46
C ILE A 66 -2.83 -12.56 -4.59
N ARG A 67 -1.91 -13.51 -4.55
CA ARG A 67 -2.03 -14.73 -3.71
C ARG A 67 -2.12 -14.37 -2.23
N HIS A 68 -1.24 -13.50 -1.76
CA HIS A 68 -1.24 -13.05 -0.38
C HIS A 68 -2.47 -12.17 -0.07
N GLY A 69 -2.85 -11.28 -0.98
CA GLY A 69 -4.07 -10.48 -0.88
C GLY A 69 -5.33 -11.35 -0.71
N LYS A 70 -5.47 -12.41 -1.53
CA LYS A 70 -6.56 -13.38 -1.38
C LYS A 70 -6.56 -14.06 -0.02
N ALA A 71 -5.39 -14.50 0.46
CA ALA A 71 -5.27 -15.18 1.74
C ALA A 71 -5.69 -14.27 2.91
N VAL A 72 -5.30 -13.00 2.89
CA VAL A 72 -5.67 -12.01 3.91
C VAL A 72 -7.16 -11.66 3.81
N MET A 73 -7.66 -11.35 2.61
CA MET A 73 -9.06 -10.98 2.40
C MET A 73 -10.04 -12.08 2.82
N SER A 74 -9.73 -13.34 2.52
CA SER A 74 -10.62 -14.47 2.85
C SER A 74 -10.64 -14.81 4.35
N HIS A 75 -9.72 -14.26 5.15
CA HIS A 75 -9.60 -14.55 6.58
C HIS A 75 -9.61 -13.29 7.47
N SER A 76 -10.11 -12.19 6.94
CA SER A 76 -10.39 -10.96 7.67
C SER A 76 -11.76 -10.41 7.28
N SER A 77 -12.45 -9.72 8.18
CA SER A 77 -13.81 -9.24 7.96
C SER A 77 -14.06 -7.83 8.50
N GLN A 78 -13.17 -7.31 9.34
CA GLN A 78 -13.33 -6.02 10.03
C GLN A 78 -12.37 -4.96 9.50
N ALA A 79 -11.07 -5.25 9.47
CA ALA A 79 -10.05 -4.29 9.04
C ALA A 79 -10.13 -4.01 7.53
N MET A 80 -9.85 -2.77 7.14
CA MET A 80 -9.62 -2.41 5.75
C MET A 80 -8.36 -3.10 5.23
N VAL A 81 -8.40 -3.75 4.08
CA VAL A 81 -7.24 -4.43 3.49
C VAL A 81 -6.71 -3.64 2.31
N ILE A 82 -5.44 -3.29 2.37
CA ILE A 82 -4.70 -2.63 1.29
C ILE A 82 -3.60 -3.57 0.78
N VAL A 83 -3.42 -3.62 -0.54
CA VAL A 83 -2.39 -4.45 -1.19
C VAL A 83 -1.39 -3.55 -1.92
N ASP A 84 -0.10 -3.79 -1.69
CA ASP A 84 0.94 -3.06 -2.41
C ASP A 84 0.96 -3.44 -3.89
N LEU A 85 1.15 -2.45 -4.75
CA LEU A 85 1.58 -2.68 -6.13
C LEU A 85 3.10 -2.87 -6.12
N PRO A 86 3.63 -4.01 -6.58
CA PRO A 86 5.05 -4.26 -6.58
C PRO A 86 5.78 -3.42 -7.66
N HIS A 87 7.07 -3.23 -7.45
CA HIS A 87 7.93 -2.52 -8.38
C HIS A 87 7.78 -3.01 -9.82
N GLY A 88 7.76 -2.08 -10.77
CA GLY A 88 7.62 -2.38 -12.21
C GLY A 88 6.16 -2.53 -12.68
N THR A 89 5.17 -2.44 -11.77
CA THR A 89 3.76 -2.66 -12.13
C THR A 89 2.93 -1.38 -12.24
N TYR A 90 3.51 -0.21 -11.93
CA TYR A 90 2.77 1.07 -11.98
C TYR A 90 3.60 2.27 -12.44
N GLU A 91 4.94 2.21 -12.38
CA GLU A 91 5.80 3.39 -12.58
C GLU A 91 5.86 3.83 -14.04
N HIS A 92 5.79 2.87 -14.98
CA HIS A 92 6.11 3.11 -16.40
C HIS A 92 5.02 3.88 -17.15
N SER A 93 3.75 3.70 -16.79
CA SER A 93 2.64 4.45 -17.40
C SER A 93 1.40 4.50 -16.52
N VAL A 94 0.55 5.45 -16.79
CA VAL A 94 -0.77 5.61 -16.15
C VAL A 94 -1.67 4.40 -16.44
N GLU A 95 -1.66 3.91 -17.67
CA GLU A 95 -2.47 2.78 -18.11
C GLU A 95 -2.06 1.50 -17.39
N LEU A 96 -0.76 1.26 -17.25
CA LEU A 96 -0.23 0.11 -16.51
C LEU A 96 -0.64 0.17 -15.04
N ALA A 97 -0.53 1.34 -14.41
CA ALA A 97 -0.90 1.54 -13.02
C ALA A 97 -2.38 1.24 -12.76
N VAL A 98 -3.27 1.75 -13.63
CA VAL A 98 -4.71 1.47 -13.55
C VAL A 98 -5.00 -0.01 -13.80
N GLN A 99 -4.36 -0.62 -14.79
CA GLN A 99 -4.58 -2.03 -15.12
C GLN A 99 -4.14 -2.95 -13.98
N SER A 100 -2.96 -2.72 -13.40
CA SER A 100 -2.43 -3.48 -12.26
C SER A 100 -3.35 -3.34 -11.04
N SER A 101 -3.78 -2.10 -10.73
CA SER A 101 -4.71 -1.83 -9.64
C SER A 101 -6.03 -2.56 -9.81
N LYS A 102 -6.66 -2.47 -10.98
CA LYS A 102 -7.90 -3.20 -11.29
C LYS A 102 -7.71 -4.71 -11.12
N THR A 103 -6.62 -5.25 -11.64
CA THR A 103 -6.30 -6.68 -11.52
C THR A 103 -6.20 -7.12 -10.06
N VAL A 104 -5.54 -6.33 -9.21
CA VAL A 104 -5.44 -6.62 -7.76
C VAL A 104 -6.82 -6.59 -7.13
N ILE A 105 -7.60 -5.52 -7.33
CA ILE A 105 -8.93 -5.37 -6.71
C ILE A 105 -9.89 -6.48 -7.17
N GLU A 106 -9.96 -6.75 -8.47
CA GLU A 106 -10.85 -7.79 -9.03
C GLU A 106 -10.51 -9.19 -8.53
N LYS A 107 -9.21 -9.50 -8.43
CA LYS A 107 -8.77 -10.84 -8.03
C LYS A 107 -8.75 -11.06 -6.53
N THR A 108 -8.57 -10.02 -5.72
CA THR A 108 -8.45 -10.15 -4.26
C THR A 108 -9.69 -9.72 -3.49
N GLY A 109 -10.43 -8.75 -4.01
CA GLY A 109 -11.49 -8.05 -3.29
C GLY A 109 -10.95 -7.03 -2.27
N ALA A 110 -9.66 -6.64 -2.33
CA ALA A 110 -9.06 -5.67 -1.43
C ALA A 110 -9.75 -4.30 -1.53
N CYS A 111 -9.62 -3.50 -0.47
CA CYS A 111 -10.28 -2.19 -0.38
C CYS A 111 -9.55 -1.10 -1.16
N GLY A 112 -8.28 -1.31 -1.48
CA GLY A 112 -7.46 -0.36 -2.22
C GLY A 112 -6.05 -0.91 -2.45
N VAL A 113 -5.21 -0.08 -3.07
CA VAL A 113 -3.81 -0.41 -3.37
C VAL A 113 -2.87 0.60 -2.71
N LYS A 114 -1.58 0.20 -2.49
CA LYS A 114 -0.54 1.13 -2.07
C LYS A 114 0.51 1.27 -3.17
N LEU A 115 1.02 2.50 -3.35
CA LEU A 115 2.09 2.85 -4.29
C LEU A 115 3.17 3.68 -3.59
N GLU A 116 4.42 3.52 -4.02
CA GLU A 116 5.57 4.28 -3.52
C GLU A 116 5.93 5.42 -4.47
N GLY A 117 6.05 6.63 -3.92
CA GLY A 117 6.49 7.84 -4.60
C GLY A 117 5.58 9.03 -4.31
N GLY A 118 6.04 10.20 -4.71
CA GLY A 118 5.35 11.48 -4.53
C GLY A 118 4.96 12.12 -5.85
N VAL A 119 5.51 13.32 -6.12
CA VAL A 119 5.23 14.10 -7.35
C VAL A 119 5.37 13.25 -8.62
N SER A 120 6.39 12.39 -8.69
CA SER A 120 6.70 11.60 -9.90
C SER A 120 5.63 10.59 -10.28
N ILE A 121 4.81 10.12 -9.33
CA ILE A 121 3.74 9.13 -9.58
C ILE A 121 2.34 9.68 -9.30
N SER A 122 2.22 10.97 -9.01
CA SER A 122 0.90 11.58 -8.80
C SER A 122 -0.06 11.44 -9.99
N PRO A 123 0.39 11.43 -11.28
CA PRO A 123 -0.50 11.13 -12.41
C PRO A 123 -1.09 9.74 -12.35
N GLN A 124 -0.31 8.73 -11.94
CA GLN A 124 -0.77 7.35 -11.77
C GLN A 124 -1.79 7.26 -10.63
N ILE A 125 -1.48 7.88 -9.48
CA ILE A 125 -2.40 7.93 -8.33
C ILE A 125 -3.72 8.55 -8.75
N LYS A 126 -3.69 9.71 -9.40
CA LYS A 126 -4.89 10.40 -9.90
C LYS A 126 -5.72 9.54 -10.84
N ALA A 127 -5.11 8.80 -11.74
CA ALA A 127 -5.82 7.93 -12.66
C ALA A 127 -6.46 6.73 -11.95
N ILE A 128 -5.77 6.13 -10.97
CA ILE A 128 -6.27 5.02 -10.17
C ILE A 128 -7.47 5.49 -9.32
N THR A 129 -7.36 6.64 -8.64
CA THR A 129 -8.45 7.21 -7.83
C THR A 129 -9.64 7.61 -8.70
N SER A 130 -9.39 8.18 -9.89
CA SER A 130 -10.44 8.50 -10.88
C SER A 130 -11.15 7.25 -11.41
N ALA A 131 -10.50 6.09 -11.40
CA ALA A 131 -11.12 4.80 -11.70
C ALA A 131 -11.91 4.20 -10.52
N GLY A 132 -12.04 4.93 -9.41
CA GLY A 132 -12.78 4.52 -8.22
C GLY A 132 -12.02 3.58 -7.28
N ILE A 133 -10.71 3.43 -7.44
CA ILE A 133 -9.87 2.58 -6.58
C ILE A 133 -9.17 3.44 -5.53
N PRO A 134 -9.37 3.21 -4.24
CA PRO A 134 -8.65 3.90 -3.18
C PRO A 134 -7.15 3.64 -3.22
N VAL A 135 -6.37 4.69 -2.98
CA VAL A 135 -4.90 4.63 -2.95
C VAL A 135 -4.37 5.06 -1.59
N LEU A 136 -3.48 4.25 -1.03
CA LEU A 136 -2.61 4.61 0.08
C LEU A 136 -1.26 5.05 -0.51
N GLY A 137 -0.92 6.33 -0.42
CA GLY A 137 0.37 6.84 -0.89
C GLY A 137 1.48 6.57 0.12
N HIS A 138 2.69 6.26 -0.37
CA HIS A 138 3.88 6.06 0.45
C HIS A 138 4.99 6.99 -0.05
N ILE A 139 5.40 7.93 0.81
CA ILE A 139 6.45 8.91 0.56
C ILE A 139 7.60 8.74 1.56
N GLY A 140 8.70 9.40 1.32
CA GLY A 140 9.87 9.36 2.20
C GLY A 140 10.84 8.26 1.83
N LEU A 141 11.07 7.32 2.74
CA LEU A 141 11.89 6.14 2.45
C LEU A 141 11.10 5.17 1.58
N LEU A 142 11.58 4.91 0.37
CA LEU A 142 10.90 4.10 -0.64
C LEU A 142 11.69 2.82 -0.91
N PRO A 143 11.39 1.69 -0.23
CA PRO A 143 12.11 0.43 -0.38
C PRO A 143 12.23 -0.09 -1.81
N GLN A 144 11.23 0.13 -2.64
CA GLN A 144 11.22 -0.28 -4.05
C GLN A 144 12.31 0.43 -4.89
N LYS A 145 12.84 1.57 -4.45
CA LYS A 145 13.91 2.32 -5.12
C LYS A 145 15.32 1.91 -4.69
N PHE A 146 15.44 1.12 -3.62
CA PHE A 146 16.75 0.71 -3.13
C PHE A 146 17.25 -0.53 -3.85
N SER A 147 18.49 -0.45 -4.38
CA SER A 147 19.23 -1.64 -4.81
C SER A 147 19.82 -2.36 -3.60
N GLN A 148 20.21 -3.63 -3.78
CA GLN A 148 20.79 -4.48 -2.73
C GLN A 148 22.03 -3.88 -2.04
N THR A 149 22.65 -2.88 -2.64
CA THR A 149 23.88 -2.21 -2.13
C THR A 149 23.57 -0.90 -1.41
N SER A 150 22.33 -0.46 -1.34
CA SER A 150 21.96 0.83 -0.73
C SER A 150 21.60 0.63 0.73
N GLU A 151 22.22 1.38 1.62
CA GLU A 151 21.81 1.45 3.02
C GLU A 151 20.53 2.30 3.16
N PHE A 152 19.57 1.83 3.97
CA PHE A 152 18.44 2.63 4.34
C PHE A 152 18.89 3.83 5.16
N ARG A 153 18.57 5.03 4.70
CA ARG A 153 18.87 6.27 5.42
C ARG A 153 17.57 7.02 5.74
N ILE A 154 17.60 7.75 6.83
CA ILE A 154 16.49 8.64 7.19
C ILE A 154 16.44 9.76 6.14
N THR A 155 15.26 10.00 5.57
CA THR A 155 14.96 11.11 4.66
C THR A 155 14.37 12.30 5.42
N GLY A 156 14.50 13.51 4.87
CA GLY A 156 13.96 14.73 5.48
C GLY A 156 14.85 15.32 6.58
N LYS A 157 16.14 14.98 6.63
CA LYS A 157 17.10 15.51 7.62
C LYS A 157 17.50 16.95 7.37
N ASP A 158 17.60 17.35 6.11
CA ASP A 158 17.90 18.73 5.73
C ASP A 158 16.68 19.46 5.18
N ALA A 159 16.79 20.78 5.04
CA ALA A 159 15.69 21.63 4.60
C ALA A 159 15.19 21.28 3.18
N SER A 160 16.09 20.89 2.28
CA SER A 160 15.75 20.54 0.90
C SER A 160 14.99 19.22 0.84
N GLU A 161 15.42 18.21 1.58
CA GLU A 161 14.71 16.92 1.69
C GLU A 161 13.35 17.11 2.35
N ALA A 162 13.25 17.93 3.39
CA ALA A 162 11.99 18.23 4.06
C ALA A 162 11.00 18.97 3.12
N GLU A 163 11.48 19.93 2.33
CA GLU A 163 10.67 20.62 1.32
C GLU A 163 10.19 19.64 0.22
N GLN A 164 11.06 18.72 -0.22
CA GLN A 164 10.64 17.69 -1.19
C GLN A 164 9.58 16.76 -0.62
N LEU A 165 9.73 16.32 0.63
CA LEU A 165 8.70 15.50 1.29
C LEU A 165 7.36 16.22 1.41
N GLN A 166 7.37 17.52 1.65
CA GLN A 166 6.14 18.32 1.67
C GLN A 166 5.49 18.38 0.29
N LYS A 167 6.28 18.60 -0.78
CA LYS A 167 5.79 18.57 -2.17
C LYS A 167 5.21 17.20 -2.53
N ASP A 168 5.88 16.13 -2.12
CA ASP A 168 5.40 14.77 -2.34
C ASP A 168 4.07 14.50 -1.61
N ALA A 169 3.96 14.95 -0.35
CA ALA A 169 2.73 14.82 0.42
C ALA A 169 1.57 15.59 -0.24
N ASP A 170 1.81 16.84 -0.64
CA ASP A 170 0.81 17.66 -1.31
C ASP A 170 0.36 17.05 -2.64
N ALA A 171 1.30 16.53 -3.44
CA ALA A 171 1.01 15.89 -4.72
C ALA A 171 0.17 14.62 -4.56
N VAL A 172 0.48 13.79 -3.57
CA VAL A 172 -0.28 12.56 -3.28
C VAL A 172 -1.66 12.89 -2.73
N THR A 173 -1.77 13.89 -1.85
CA THR A 173 -3.05 14.28 -1.24
C THR A 173 -4.02 14.88 -2.27
N ASN A 174 -3.50 15.57 -3.29
CA ASN A 174 -4.30 16.21 -4.33
C ASN A 174 -4.60 15.29 -5.53
N ALA A 175 -4.07 14.10 -5.58
CA ALA A 175 -4.26 13.13 -6.65
C ALA A 175 -5.41 12.17 -6.33
#